data_07c3a077e1a6b74602917376e836b31a
#
_entry.id   07c3a077e1a6b74602917376e836b31a
#
_cell.length_a   1.000
_cell.length_b   1.000
_cell.length_c   1.000
_cell.angle_alpha   90.00
_cell.angle_beta   90.00
_cell.angle_gamma   90.00
#
_symmetry.space_group_name_H-M   'P 1'
#
loop_
_entity.id
_entity.type
_entity.pdbx_description
1 polymer ?
#
loop_
_entity_poly.entity_id
_entity_poly.type
_entity_poly.pdbx_seq_one_letter_code
_entity_poly.pdbx_strand_id
1 'polypeptide(L)'
;MEAKKINRLGFKFTEEINLISLLKENSSLAFDLPEPQKEKVRVLRELVQEYYTSIDIAKHITLDSPETVLKSMYPIMKGLEHKEYWVIFTNRRHTHIKTIRHTIGSQESILDVRIILRQALELNATGIILVSNSVDGSVEPTLRDIEYTKKLHKAAGLLDIYLTDHVIISASSYHSITDHQTYTLTTEFLTTLQEK
;
A
#
# COMPACT_ATOMS: atom_id res chain seq x y z
N MET A 1 1.76 -32.84 -29.85
CA MET A 1 0.82 -32.90 -28.69
C MET A 1 1.49 -32.18 -27.54
N GLU A 2 1.26 -30.89 -27.40
CA GLU A 2 1.83 -30.09 -26.32
C GLU A 2 1.04 -30.36 -25.03
N ALA A 3 1.74 -30.80 -24.00
CA ALA A 3 1.17 -31.01 -22.68
C ALA A 3 0.83 -29.69 -22.04
N LYS A 4 -0.47 -29.35 -21.97
CA LYS A 4 -0.96 -28.22 -21.20
C LYS A 4 -0.56 -28.39 -19.73
N LYS A 5 0.44 -27.67 -19.29
CA LYS A 5 0.79 -27.58 -17.86
C LYS A 5 -0.35 -26.86 -17.13
N ILE A 6 -1.14 -27.62 -16.38
CA ILE A 6 -2.07 -27.09 -15.40
C ILE A 6 -1.25 -26.89 -14.13
N ASN A 7 -1.11 -25.63 -13.65
CA ASN A 7 -0.50 -25.42 -12.37
C ASN A 7 -1.46 -25.82 -11.23
N ARG A 8 -0.95 -25.99 -10.00
CA ARG A 8 -1.73 -26.40 -8.80
C ARG A 8 -2.93 -25.52 -8.48
N LEU A 9 -3.04 -24.36 -9.08
CA LEU A 9 -4.13 -23.38 -8.88
C LEU A 9 -5.23 -23.48 -9.96
N GLY A 10 -5.14 -24.44 -10.91
CA GLY A 10 -6.16 -24.70 -11.92
C GLY A 10 -6.23 -23.66 -13.04
N PHE A 11 -5.20 -22.86 -13.25
CA PHE A 11 -5.10 -21.94 -14.38
C PHE A 11 -4.71 -22.71 -15.66
N LYS A 12 -5.50 -22.58 -16.71
CA LYS A 12 -5.13 -22.99 -18.07
C LYS A 12 -4.47 -21.82 -18.74
N PHE A 13 -3.17 -21.82 -18.83
CA PHE A 13 -2.42 -20.84 -19.63
C PHE A 13 -2.19 -21.42 -21.03
N THR A 14 -2.55 -20.68 -22.07
CA THR A 14 -2.25 -21.01 -23.47
C THR A 14 -0.86 -20.56 -23.89
N GLU A 15 -0.23 -19.70 -23.11
CA GLU A 15 1.15 -19.24 -23.19
C GLU A 15 1.69 -19.07 -21.77
N GLU A 16 3.01 -19.07 -21.58
CA GLU A 16 3.67 -18.89 -20.28
C GLU A 16 3.39 -17.46 -19.71
N ILE A 17 2.15 -17.23 -19.31
CA ILE A 17 1.84 -16.05 -18.53
C ILE A 17 2.38 -16.30 -17.12
N ASN A 18 3.51 -15.68 -16.84
CA ASN A 18 4.11 -15.76 -15.52
C ASN A 18 3.12 -15.15 -14.50
N LEU A 19 2.69 -15.97 -13.53
CA LEU A 19 1.78 -15.52 -12.46
C LEU A 19 2.32 -14.28 -11.74
N ILE A 20 3.64 -14.19 -11.65
CA ILE A 20 4.35 -13.03 -11.08
C ILE A 20 4.15 -11.78 -11.95
N SER A 21 4.08 -11.90 -13.29
CA SER A 21 3.80 -10.75 -14.16
C SER A 21 2.36 -10.29 -14.05
N LEU A 22 1.39 -11.18 -13.88
CA LEU A 22 -0.01 -10.83 -13.59
C LEU A 22 -0.19 -10.12 -12.24
N LEU A 23 0.67 -10.44 -11.27
CA LEU A 23 0.68 -9.77 -9.96
C LEU A 23 1.49 -8.48 -9.95
N LYS A 24 2.53 -8.39 -10.80
CA LYS A 24 3.45 -7.24 -10.86
C LYS A 24 2.99 -6.12 -11.80
N GLU A 25 2.24 -6.44 -12.85
CA GLU A 25 1.83 -5.45 -13.83
C GLU A 25 0.42 -4.95 -13.54
N ASN A 26 0.27 -3.63 -13.67
CA ASN A 26 -0.99 -2.98 -14.01
C ASN A 26 -1.29 -3.45 -15.45
N SER A 27 -1.55 -4.72 -15.62
CA SER A 27 -1.55 -5.28 -16.94
C SER A 27 -2.92 -5.04 -17.56
N SER A 28 -2.91 -4.32 -18.67
CA SER A 28 -3.92 -4.50 -19.72
C SER A 28 -4.28 -5.99 -19.91
N LEU A 29 -3.37 -6.91 -19.66
CA LEU A 29 -3.58 -8.37 -19.62
C LEU A 29 -4.66 -8.82 -18.61
N ALA A 30 -4.85 -8.13 -17.50
CA ALA A 30 -5.92 -8.47 -16.56
C ALA A 30 -7.31 -8.09 -17.10
N PHE A 31 -7.40 -7.08 -17.98
CA PHE A 31 -8.64 -6.66 -18.63
C PHE A 31 -9.10 -7.65 -19.73
N ASP A 32 -8.17 -8.35 -20.36
CA ASP A 32 -8.45 -9.31 -21.43
C ASP A 32 -8.77 -10.73 -20.92
N LEU A 33 -8.71 -10.95 -19.60
CA LEU A 33 -9.03 -12.25 -19.03
C LEU A 33 -10.56 -12.47 -18.95
N PRO A 34 -11.04 -13.71 -19.17
CA PRO A 34 -12.43 -14.07 -18.89
C PRO A 34 -12.81 -13.82 -17.42
N GLU A 35 -14.07 -13.44 -17.16
CA GLU A 35 -14.54 -13.08 -15.80
C GLU A 35 -14.15 -14.08 -14.68
N PRO A 36 -14.23 -15.41 -14.87
CA PRO A 36 -13.80 -16.34 -13.82
C PRO A 36 -12.30 -16.26 -13.49
N GLN A 37 -11.48 -15.79 -14.44
CA GLN A 37 -10.05 -15.63 -14.26
C GLN A 37 -9.71 -14.29 -13.62
N LYS A 38 -10.45 -13.22 -13.95
CA LYS A 38 -10.35 -11.92 -13.28
C LYS A 38 -10.63 -12.05 -11.79
N GLU A 39 -11.69 -12.77 -11.43
CA GLU A 39 -12.05 -13.02 -10.03
C GLU A 39 -10.93 -13.76 -9.28
N LYS A 40 -10.33 -14.78 -9.91
CA LYS A 40 -9.18 -15.49 -9.30
C LYS A 40 -7.97 -14.57 -9.11
N VAL A 41 -7.68 -13.69 -10.06
CA VAL A 41 -6.59 -12.71 -9.94
C VAL A 41 -6.89 -11.72 -8.81
N ARG A 42 -8.15 -11.27 -8.67
CA ARG A 42 -8.58 -10.40 -7.58
C ARG A 42 -8.37 -11.07 -6.22
N VAL A 43 -8.87 -12.29 -6.05
CA VAL A 43 -8.69 -13.06 -4.80
C VAL A 43 -7.22 -13.30 -4.50
N LEU A 44 -6.41 -13.58 -5.52
CA LEU A 44 -4.98 -13.77 -5.33
C LEU A 44 -4.28 -12.48 -4.90
N ARG A 45 -4.65 -11.32 -5.46
CA ARG A 45 -4.16 -10.01 -5.02
C ARG A 45 -4.56 -9.73 -3.57
N GLU A 46 -5.81 -10.00 -3.20
CA GLU A 46 -6.28 -9.84 -1.82
C GLU A 46 -5.49 -10.72 -0.84
N LEU A 47 -5.27 -12.00 -1.20
CA LEU A 47 -4.45 -12.92 -0.40
C LEU A 47 -3.00 -12.47 -0.27
N VAL A 48 -2.41 -11.94 -1.35
CA VAL A 48 -1.04 -11.39 -1.31
C VAL A 48 -1.00 -10.15 -0.43
N GLN A 49 -1.98 -9.26 -0.52
CA GLN A 49 -2.08 -8.09 0.36
C GLN A 49 -2.26 -8.51 1.83
N GLU A 50 -3.14 -9.47 2.10
CA GLU A 50 -3.34 -10.01 3.44
C GLU A 50 -2.07 -10.68 3.97
N TYR A 51 -1.37 -11.43 3.14
CA TYR A 51 -0.08 -12.03 3.46
C TYR A 51 0.95 -10.96 3.83
N TYR A 52 1.12 -9.89 3.02
CA TYR A 52 2.04 -8.80 3.33
C TYR A 52 1.64 -8.00 4.58
N THR A 53 0.36 -7.96 4.93
CA THR A 53 -0.10 -7.35 6.19
C THR A 53 0.03 -8.27 7.39
N SER A 54 -0.05 -9.59 7.18
CA SER A 54 0.06 -10.59 8.25
C SER A 54 1.49 -10.98 8.55
N ILE A 55 2.38 -10.90 7.55
CA ILE A 55 3.79 -11.12 7.80
C ILE A 55 4.32 -9.92 8.59
N ASP A 56 4.82 -10.23 9.73
CA ASP A 56 5.68 -9.40 10.58
C ASP A 56 7.05 -9.12 9.88
N ILE A 57 7.01 -8.90 8.52
CA ILE A 57 8.20 -8.61 7.68
C ILE A 57 8.96 -7.41 8.24
N ALA A 58 8.28 -6.66 9.07
CA ALA A 58 8.77 -5.39 9.52
C ALA A 58 9.18 -5.36 10.99
N LYS A 59 9.30 -6.48 11.69
CA LYS A 59 9.69 -6.44 13.11
C LYS A 59 10.99 -5.68 13.39
N HIS A 60 11.76 -5.37 12.33
CA HIS A 60 13.04 -4.64 12.45
C HIS A 60 13.21 -3.52 11.41
N ILE A 61 12.19 -3.21 10.59
CA ILE A 61 12.31 -2.11 9.63
C ILE A 61 12.04 -0.80 10.36
N THR A 62 13.03 0.08 10.31
CA THR A 62 12.87 1.47 10.74
C THR A 62 12.27 2.27 9.59
N LEU A 63 11.14 2.92 9.85
CA LEU A 63 10.41 3.75 8.90
C LEU A 63 10.66 5.23 9.23
N ASP A 64 11.88 5.67 9.02
CA ASP A 64 12.41 6.98 9.39
C ASP A 64 12.45 7.99 8.24
N SER A 65 12.08 7.55 7.06
CA SER A 65 12.05 8.39 5.86
C SER A 65 10.89 8.01 4.94
N PRO A 66 10.40 8.92 4.08
CA PRO A 66 9.37 8.60 3.08
C PRO A 66 9.80 7.48 2.13
N GLU A 67 11.10 7.36 1.86
CA GLU A 67 11.66 6.29 1.01
C GLU A 67 11.52 4.91 1.65
N THR A 68 11.79 4.78 2.96
CA THR A 68 11.62 3.50 3.67
C THR A 68 10.17 3.09 3.76
N VAL A 69 9.25 4.04 3.92
CA VAL A 69 7.80 3.82 3.85
C VAL A 69 7.42 3.34 2.45
N LEU A 70 7.92 4.02 1.40
CA LEU A 70 7.67 3.61 0.02
C LEU A 70 8.13 2.18 -0.23
N LYS A 71 9.37 1.82 0.16
CA LYS A 71 9.90 0.46 -0.02
C LYS A 71 9.01 -0.62 0.58
N SER A 72 8.40 -0.33 1.73
CA SER A 72 7.52 -1.29 2.40
C SER A 72 6.12 -1.34 1.78
N MET A 73 5.59 -0.22 1.29
CA MET A 73 4.21 -0.10 0.86
C MET A 73 4.00 -0.19 -0.66
N TYR A 74 5.03 0.10 -1.46
CA TYR A 74 4.92 0.10 -2.91
C TYR A 74 4.42 -1.24 -3.49
N PRO A 75 4.92 -2.42 -3.03
CA PRO A 75 4.41 -3.71 -3.51
C PRO A 75 2.91 -3.93 -3.25
N ILE A 76 2.39 -3.34 -2.17
CA ILE A 76 0.99 -3.44 -1.75
C ILE A 76 0.13 -2.44 -2.52
N MET A 77 0.64 -1.23 -2.71
CA MET A 77 -0.08 -0.09 -3.25
C MET A 77 -0.10 -0.04 -4.77
N LYS A 78 0.92 -0.61 -5.41
CA LYS A 78 1.05 -0.62 -6.86
C LYS A 78 -0.11 -1.37 -7.52
N GLY A 79 -0.82 -0.69 -8.40
CA GLY A 79 -1.87 -1.30 -9.22
C GLY A 79 -3.21 -1.49 -8.51
N LEU A 80 -3.44 -0.79 -7.41
CA LEU A 80 -4.77 -0.69 -6.83
C LEU A 80 -5.68 0.12 -7.74
N GLU A 81 -6.85 -0.43 -8.05
CA GLU A 81 -7.84 0.20 -8.95
C GLU A 81 -8.64 1.31 -8.25
N HIS A 82 -8.62 1.34 -6.93
CA HIS A 82 -9.34 2.30 -6.10
C HIS A 82 -8.41 2.97 -5.11
N LYS A 83 -8.75 4.19 -4.68
CA LYS A 83 -8.00 4.87 -3.63
C LYS A 83 -8.20 4.15 -2.30
N GLU A 84 -7.10 3.77 -1.69
CA GLU A 84 -7.04 3.14 -0.38
C GLU A 84 -6.20 3.96 0.58
N TYR A 85 -6.56 3.88 1.86
CA TYR A 85 -5.77 4.42 2.94
C TYR A 85 -5.29 3.30 3.84
N TRP A 86 -4.02 3.32 4.12
CA TRP A 86 -3.34 2.38 4.99
C TRP A 86 -2.68 3.14 6.12
N VAL A 87 -2.65 2.54 7.28
CA VAL A 87 -2.05 3.12 8.48
C VAL A 87 -0.97 2.20 8.99
N ILE A 88 0.23 2.75 9.13
CA ILE A 88 1.37 2.06 9.72
C ILE A 88 1.55 2.61 11.13
N PHE A 89 1.59 1.72 12.11
CA PHE A 89 1.84 2.04 13.50
C PHE A 89 3.30 1.74 13.84
N THR A 90 3.95 2.68 14.50
CA THR A 90 5.37 2.59 14.88
C THR A 90 5.59 2.88 16.35
N ASN A 91 6.72 2.40 16.87
CA ASN A 91 7.19 2.77 18.20
C ASN A 91 8.03 4.07 18.14
N ARG A 92 8.53 4.50 19.30
CA ARG A 92 9.35 5.73 19.42
C ARG A 92 10.65 5.71 18.58
N ARG A 93 11.12 4.54 18.17
CA ARG A 93 12.30 4.38 17.30
C ARG A 93 11.93 4.25 15.84
N HIS A 94 10.70 4.62 15.45
CA HIS A 94 10.14 4.44 14.11
C HIS A 94 10.15 2.98 13.63
N THR A 95 10.29 2.01 14.54
CA THR A 95 10.21 0.59 14.18
C THR A 95 8.75 0.23 13.96
N HIS A 96 8.48 -0.50 12.91
CA HIS A 96 7.16 -0.98 12.57
C HIS A 96 6.56 -1.84 13.70
N ILE A 97 5.29 -1.62 14.00
CA ILE A 97 4.49 -2.45 14.90
C ILE A 97 3.45 -3.21 14.09
N LYS A 98 2.65 -2.50 13.30
CA LYS A 98 1.57 -3.08 12.50
C LYS A 98 1.17 -2.16 11.35
N THR A 99 0.73 -2.77 10.25
CA THR A 99 0.10 -2.08 9.13
C THR A 99 -1.34 -2.53 9.00
N ILE A 100 -2.26 -1.58 8.88
CA ILE A 100 -3.71 -1.87 8.79
C ILE A 100 -4.29 -1.13 7.60
N ARG A 101 -5.03 -1.85 6.74
CA ARG A 101 -5.84 -1.26 5.68
C ARG A 101 -7.10 -0.65 6.29
N HIS A 102 -7.30 0.64 6.05
CA HIS A 102 -8.37 1.39 6.70
C HIS A 102 -9.60 1.58 5.83
N THR A 103 -9.41 1.67 4.50
CA THR A 103 -10.52 1.89 3.56
C THR A 103 -10.33 1.07 2.30
N ILE A 104 -11.44 0.52 1.82
CA ILE A 104 -11.51 -0.23 0.56
C ILE A 104 -12.47 0.51 -0.37
N GLY A 105 -11.94 0.96 -1.50
CA GLY A 105 -12.63 1.11 -2.76
C GLY A 105 -13.98 1.81 -2.84
N SER A 106 -14.19 2.96 -2.18
CA SER A 106 -15.27 3.87 -2.61
C SER A 106 -14.77 5.31 -2.68
N GLN A 107 -15.34 6.12 -3.58
CA GLN A 107 -15.02 7.55 -3.68
C GLN A 107 -15.36 8.32 -2.38
N GLU A 108 -16.14 7.72 -1.49
CA GLU A 108 -16.57 8.27 -0.20
C GLU A 108 -15.84 7.66 1.00
N SER A 109 -14.71 6.99 0.78
CA SER A 109 -13.91 6.40 1.86
C SER A 109 -13.51 7.46 2.89
N ILE A 110 -14.22 7.48 4.01
CA ILE A 110 -13.96 8.41 5.11
C ILE A 110 -12.99 7.75 6.08
N LEU A 111 -11.80 8.37 6.25
CA LEU A 111 -10.87 8.00 7.30
C LEU A 111 -11.50 8.35 8.67
N ASP A 112 -11.83 7.34 9.45
CA ASP A 112 -12.26 7.57 10.83
C ASP A 112 -11.06 7.66 11.77
N VAL A 113 -10.69 8.89 12.09
CA VAL A 113 -9.58 9.20 13.01
C VAL A 113 -9.74 8.51 14.37
N ARG A 114 -10.98 8.30 14.84
CA ARG A 114 -11.24 7.64 16.13
C ARG A 114 -10.82 6.18 16.11
N ILE A 115 -11.06 5.50 15.00
CA ILE A 115 -10.65 4.09 14.82
C ILE A 115 -9.13 3.99 14.78
N ILE A 116 -8.47 4.89 14.04
CA ILE A 116 -7.00 4.93 13.97
C ILE A 116 -6.39 5.15 15.34
N LEU A 117 -6.88 6.13 16.09
CA LEU A 117 -6.35 6.45 17.41
C LEU A 117 -6.62 5.33 18.43
N ARG A 118 -7.81 4.69 18.38
CA ARG A 118 -8.08 3.51 19.20
C ARG A 118 -7.07 2.39 18.93
N GLN A 119 -6.82 2.08 17.65
CA GLN A 119 -5.84 1.07 17.27
C GLN A 119 -4.42 1.45 17.71
N ALA A 120 -4.04 2.72 17.59
CA ALA A 120 -2.75 3.19 18.07
C ALA A 120 -2.57 2.96 19.57
N LEU A 121 -3.60 3.25 20.37
CA LEU A 121 -3.59 3.01 21.81
C LEU A 121 -3.56 1.51 22.15
N GLU A 122 -4.36 0.68 21.48
CA GLU A 122 -4.36 -0.79 21.64
C GLU A 122 -3.00 -1.42 21.33
N LEU A 123 -2.28 -0.85 20.35
CA LEU A 123 -0.95 -1.30 19.94
C LEU A 123 0.19 -0.67 20.75
N ASN A 124 -0.10 0.24 21.68
CA ASN A 124 0.91 1.07 22.36
C ASN A 124 1.84 1.78 21.35
N ALA A 125 1.30 2.19 20.21
CA ALA A 125 2.05 2.90 19.19
C ALA A 125 2.28 4.35 19.61
N THR A 126 3.46 4.87 19.31
CA THR A 126 3.82 6.28 19.55
C THR A 126 3.91 7.07 18.25
N GLY A 127 3.93 6.39 17.11
CA GLY A 127 3.95 7.01 15.78
C GLY A 127 2.90 6.39 14.85
N ILE A 128 2.40 7.22 13.97
CA ILE A 128 1.46 6.87 12.91
C ILE A 128 2.03 7.38 11.59
N ILE A 129 2.03 6.54 10.57
CA ILE A 129 2.28 6.95 9.19
C ILE A 129 1.03 6.62 8.40
N LEU A 130 0.46 7.62 7.73
CA LEU A 130 -0.66 7.43 6.82
C LEU A 130 -0.10 7.21 5.41
N VAL A 131 -0.63 6.23 4.71
CA VAL A 131 -0.24 5.94 3.31
C VAL A 131 -1.48 5.83 2.46
N SER A 132 -1.46 6.47 1.29
CA SER A 132 -2.52 6.32 0.31
C SER A 132 -1.95 6.11 -1.10
N ASN A 133 -2.70 5.41 -1.95
CA ASN A 133 -2.33 5.32 -3.37
C ASN A 133 -2.99 6.45 -4.16
N SER A 134 -2.39 6.75 -5.31
CA SER A 134 -2.99 7.55 -6.37
C SER A 134 -3.40 6.64 -7.52
N VAL A 135 -4.64 6.77 -7.95
CA VAL A 135 -5.22 5.96 -9.05
C VAL A 135 -4.99 6.62 -10.40
N ASP A 136 -5.01 7.95 -10.44
CA ASP A 136 -4.81 8.75 -11.65
C ASP A 136 -3.34 9.06 -11.97
N GLY A 137 -2.42 8.60 -11.12
CA GLY A 137 -0.99 8.81 -11.25
C GLY A 137 -0.48 10.13 -10.64
N SER A 138 -1.35 11.08 -10.32
CA SER A 138 -0.97 12.30 -9.62
C SER A 138 -0.75 12.04 -8.14
N VAL A 139 0.40 12.42 -7.61
CA VAL A 139 0.69 12.32 -6.16
C VAL A 139 0.49 13.64 -5.44
N GLU A 140 -0.03 14.66 -6.13
CA GLU A 140 -0.40 15.92 -5.49
C GLU A 140 -1.50 15.70 -4.45
N PRO A 141 -1.32 16.19 -3.20
CA PRO A 141 -2.32 16.02 -2.16
C PRO A 141 -3.62 16.72 -2.52
N THR A 142 -4.72 15.99 -2.47
CA THR A 142 -6.05 16.60 -2.58
C THR A 142 -6.37 17.41 -1.32
N LEU A 143 -7.34 18.32 -1.41
CA LEU A 143 -7.84 19.05 -0.23
C LEU A 143 -8.28 18.08 0.88
N ARG A 144 -8.88 16.96 0.50
CA ARG A 144 -9.30 15.90 1.44
C ARG A 144 -8.10 15.23 2.13
N ASP A 145 -7.02 14.94 1.40
CA ASP A 145 -5.79 14.38 1.98
C ASP A 145 -5.20 15.34 3.03
N ILE A 146 -5.16 16.63 2.70
CA ILE A 146 -4.66 17.67 3.61
C ILE A 146 -5.54 17.80 4.86
N GLU A 147 -6.87 17.81 4.69
CA GLU A 147 -7.81 17.90 5.81
C GLU A 147 -7.70 16.70 6.75
N TYR A 148 -7.62 15.47 6.20
CA TYR A 148 -7.44 14.27 7.01
C TYR A 148 -6.11 14.27 7.74
N THR A 149 -5.02 14.65 7.06
CA THR A 149 -3.70 14.76 7.66
C THR A 149 -3.71 15.73 8.84
N LYS A 150 -4.26 16.92 8.65
CA LYS A 150 -4.39 17.93 9.71
C LYS A 150 -5.25 17.46 10.88
N LYS A 151 -6.39 16.82 10.58
CA LYS A 151 -7.29 16.29 11.61
C LYS A 151 -6.64 15.19 12.43
N LEU A 152 -5.99 14.24 11.76
CA LEU A 152 -5.30 13.14 12.42
C LEU A 152 -4.11 13.66 13.25
N HIS A 153 -3.28 14.54 12.68
CA HIS A 153 -2.14 15.15 13.37
C HIS A 153 -2.57 15.85 14.67
N LYS A 154 -3.62 16.69 14.58
CA LYS A 154 -4.13 17.41 15.76
C LYS A 154 -4.69 16.46 16.82
N ALA A 155 -5.45 15.45 16.42
CA ALA A 155 -6.08 14.54 17.35
C ALA A 155 -5.06 13.55 17.99
N ALA A 156 -4.09 13.08 17.23
CA ALA A 156 -3.01 12.22 17.72
C ALA A 156 -2.11 12.96 18.72
N GLY A 157 -1.79 14.22 18.45
CA GLY A 157 -0.97 15.05 19.34
C GLY A 157 -1.58 15.23 20.73
N LEU A 158 -2.91 15.21 20.88
CA LEU A 158 -3.57 15.24 22.20
C LEU A 158 -3.35 13.97 23.04
N LEU A 159 -2.88 12.89 22.41
CA LEU A 159 -2.61 11.60 23.02
C LEU A 159 -1.11 11.28 23.06
N ASP A 160 -0.25 12.26 22.80
CA ASP A 160 1.19 12.08 22.65
C ASP A 160 1.58 11.03 21.59
N ILE A 161 0.75 10.90 20.56
CA ILE A 161 0.99 10.07 19.38
C ILE A 161 1.34 10.99 18.21
N TYR A 162 2.43 10.68 17.51
CA TYR A 162 2.93 11.52 16.42
C TYR A 162 2.45 11.02 15.06
N LEU A 163 1.80 11.86 14.27
CA LEU A 163 1.69 11.59 12.83
C LEU A 163 3.04 11.95 12.20
N THR A 164 3.82 10.90 11.92
CA THR A 164 5.18 11.04 11.36
C THR A 164 5.13 11.55 9.92
N ASP A 165 4.26 10.95 9.11
CA ASP A 165 4.06 11.38 7.71
C ASP A 165 2.70 10.94 7.15
N HIS A 166 2.35 11.51 6.01
CA HIS A 166 1.35 11.00 5.09
C HIS A 166 1.97 10.92 3.69
N VAL A 167 2.18 9.68 3.24
CA VAL A 167 2.81 9.39 1.96
C VAL A 167 1.77 8.98 0.92
N ILE A 168 1.73 9.69 -0.21
CA ILE A 168 0.88 9.36 -1.37
C ILE A 168 1.75 8.68 -2.41
N ILE A 169 1.37 7.47 -2.84
CA ILE A 169 2.16 6.62 -3.73
C ILE A 169 1.43 6.44 -5.07
N SER A 170 2.13 6.62 -6.17
CA SER A 170 1.70 6.24 -7.51
C SER A 170 2.63 5.19 -8.12
N ALA A 171 2.38 4.79 -9.36
CA ALA A 171 3.25 3.86 -10.07
C ALA A 171 4.64 4.43 -10.39
N SER A 172 4.77 5.76 -10.50
CA SER A 172 5.98 6.45 -10.98
C SER A 172 6.56 7.48 -10.02
N SER A 173 5.84 7.80 -8.94
CA SER A 173 6.24 8.85 -8.01
C SER A 173 5.57 8.65 -6.64
N TYR A 174 6.07 9.37 -5.64
CA TYR A 174 5.44 9.49 -4.33
C TYR A 174 5.61 10.90 -3.78
N HIS A 175 4.72 11.28 -2.88
CA HIS A 175 4.72 12.58 -2.22
C HIS A 175 4.64 12.39 -0.71
N SER A 176 5.50 13.07 0.03
CA SER A 176 5.40 13.23 1.48
C SER A 176 4.70 14.55 1.79
N ILE A 177 3.57 14.49 2.47
CA ILE A 177 2.85 15.69 2.86
C ILE A 177 3.60 16.46 3.97
N THR A 178 4.28 15.75 4.85
CA THR A 178 5.02 16.37 5.95
C THR A 178 6.26 17.10 5.46
N ASP A 179 7.00 16.50 4.53
CA ASP A 179 8.20 17.10 3.94
C ASP A 179 7.85 18.11 2.83
N HIS A 180 6.60 18.15 2.37
CA HIS A 180 6.16 18.95 1.22
C HIS A 180 6.96 18.69 -0.06
N GLN A 181 7.35 17.44 -0.30
CA GLN A 181 8.21 17.05 -1.41
C GLN A 181 7.61 15.90 -2.23
N THR A 182 7.79 16.03 -3.55
CA THR A 182 7.46 14.97 -4.51
C THR A 182 8.75 14.35 -5.06
N TYR A 183 8.77 13.04 -5.11
CA TYR A 183 9.90 12.24 -5.55
C TYR A 183 9.48 11.39 -6.74
N THR A 184 10.29 11.38 -7.79
CA THR A 184 10.09 10.51 -8.97
C THR A 184 10.82 9.18 -8.76
N LEU A 185 10.16 8.08 -9.08
CA LEU A 185 10.77 6.75 -9.00
C LEU A 185 11.70 6.56 -10.20
N THR A 186 12.96 6.33 -9.93
CA THR A 186 13.94 6.00 -10.99
C THR A 186 13.84 4.52 -11.35
N THR A 187 14.24 4.17 -12.58
CA THR A 187 14.30 2.77 -13.03
C THR A 187 15.17 1.92 -12.09
N GLU A 188 16.25 2.48 -11.60
CA GLU A 188 17.18 1.85 -10.67
C GLU A 188 16.50 1.52 -9.33
N PHE A 189 15.70 2.45 -8.79
CA PHE A 189 14.91 2.21 -7.58
C PHE A 189 13.89 1.09 -7.78
N LEU A 190 13.18 1.08 -8.91
CA LEU A 190 12.20 0.04 -9.22
C LEU A 190 12.86 -1.34 -9.36
N THR A 191 14.07 -1.42 -9.87
CA THR A 191 14.85 -2.66 -9.96
C THR A 191 15.20 -3.18 -8.56
N THR A 192 15.65 -2.30 -7.67
CA THR A 192 15.98 -2.66 -6.27
C THR A 192 14.79 -3.22 -5.49
N LEU A 193 13.56 -2.82 -5.82
CA LEU A 193 12.34 -3.36 -5.22
C LEU A 193 11.95 -4.74 -5.76
N GLN A 194 12.53 -5.16 -6.90
CA GLN A 194 12.24 -6.44 -7.55
C GLN A 194 13.19 -7.57 -7.13
N GLU A 195 14.35 -7.22 -6.57
CA GLU A 195 15.42 -8.16 -6.21
C GLU A 195 15.27 -8.74 -4.78
N LYS A 196 14.22 -8.42 -4.06
CA LYS A 196 13.89 -8.96 -2.74
C LYS A 196 12.58 -9.74 -2.79
#